data_96825f050b3ab61fab0dbf39896cee1d
#
_entry.id   96825f050b3ab61fab0dbf39896cee1d
#
_cell.length_a   1.000
_cell.length_b   1.000
_cell.length_c   1.000
_cell.angle_alpha   90.00
_cell.angle_beta   90.00
_cell.angle_gamma   90.00
#
_symmetry.space_group_name_H-M   'P 1'
#
loop_
_entity.id
_entity.type
_entity.pdbx_description
1 polymer ?
#
loop_
_entity_poly.entity_id
_entity_poly.type
_entity_poly.pdbx_seq_one_letter_code
_entity_poly.pdbx_strand_id
1 'polypeptide(L)'
;ILFSHDDAKSGKSDKQTAFGNFGGTGLFVTTGYLYASSDEEVFRYKLDDKDQVINQNEPEKIVTGLLRRGEHEAKAIALDNDNNIYVNIGAYSNSCQEKDRQPGSMGMKGCPILDSAGGIWQFKADKPNQTYGDGDRYATGLRNVVGLTWNQKDNALFVMQHGRDQLHDLFPQYYDEKASAILPAECFYEIH
;
A
#
# COMPACT_ATOMS: atom_id res chain seq x y z
N ILE A 1 -15.13 4.80 -1.23
CA ILE A 1 -14.49 6.10 -1.53
C ILE A 1 -15.49 7.18 -1.19
N LEU A 2 -15.08 8.16 -0.39
CA LEU A 2 -15.87 9.35 -0.08
C LEU A 2 -15.29 10.54 -0.86
N PHE A 3 -16.14 11.18 -1.65
CA PHE A 3 -15.82 12.39 -2.40
C PHE A 3 -16.54 13.58 -1.77
N SER A 4 -15.80 14.62 -1.41
CA SER A 4 -16.33 15.82 -0.78
C SER A 4 -16.09 17.03 -1.68
N HIS A 5 -17.11 17.88 -1.85
CA HIS A 5 -17.06 19.06 -2.66
C HIS A 5 -17.27 20.31 -1.81
N ASP A 6 -16.67 21.41 -2.21
CA ASP A 6 -16.89 22.76 -1.70
C ASP A 6 -17.24 23.69 -2.90
N ASP A 7 -18.45 23.53 -3.45
CA ASP A 7 -18.90 24.29 -4.60
C ASP A 7 -19.06 25.79 -4.26
N ALA A 8 -19.33 26.08 -2.99
CA ALA A 8 -19.44 27.44 -2.47
C ALA A 8 -18.09 28.12 -2.18
N LYS A 9 -16.96 27.40 -2.28
CA LYS A 9 -15.60 27.86 -1.93
C LYS A 9 -15.50 28.44 -0.52
N SER A 10 -16.22 27.84 0.41
CA SER A 10 -16.33 28.28 1.80
C SER A 10 -15.26 27.67 2.73
N GLY A 11 -14.45 26.72 2.23
CA GLY A 11 -13.54 25.91 3.02
C GLY A 11 -14.25 24.78 3.78
N LYS A 12 -15.53 24.53 3.49
CA LYS A 12 -16.33 23.45 4.08
C LYS A 12 -17.00 22.65 2.97
N SER A 13 -17.03 21.34 3.14
CA SER A 13 -17.77 20.47 2.21
C SER A 13 -19.28 20.77 2.29
N ASP A 14 -19.88 21.11 1.16
CA ASP A 14 -21.32 21.34 1.01
C ASP A 14 -22.02 20.16 0.32
N LYS A 15 -21.28 19.24 -0.26
CA LYS A 15 -21.79 18.02 -0.91
C LYS A 15 -20.85 16.86 -0.70
N GLN A 16 -21.41 15.68 -0.45
CA GLN A 16 -20.66 14.44 -0.35
C GLN A 16 -21.28 13.35 -1.23
N THR A 17 -20.43 12.58 -1.89
CA THR A 17 -20.82 11.41 -2.67
C THR A 17 -19.96 10.22 -2.25
N ALA A 18 -20.58 9.07 -1.99
CA ALA A 18 -19.88 7.83 -1.67
C ALA A 18 -20.08 6.80 -2.77
N PHE A 19 -19.02 6.09 -3.14
CA PHE A 19 -19.05 5.02 -4.13
C PHE A 19 -17.94 4.01 -3.87
N GLY A 20 -17.99 2.85 -4.55
CA GLY A 20 -17.09 1.72 -4.32
C GLY A 20 -17.50 0.95 -3.05
N ASN A 21 -17.75 -0.35 -3.22
CA ASN A 21 -18.17 -1.24 -2.13
C ASN A 21 -17.00 -2.10 -1.65
N PHE A 22 -15.88 -1.44 -1.28
CA PHE A 22 -14.68 -2.11 -0.78
C PHE A 22 -13.95 -1.23 0.24
N GLY A 23 -13.26 -1.87 1.18
CA GLY A 23 -12.28 -1.21 2.04
C GLY A 23 -10.93 -1.09 1.33
N GLY A 24 -10.14 -0.12 1.69
CA GLY A 24 -8.80 0.08 1.16
C GLY A 24 -8.20 1.42 1.56
N THR A 25 -6.92 1.60 1.36
CA THR A 25 -6.17 2.77 1.81
C THR A 25 -5.44 3.52 0.70
N GLY A 26 -5.24 2.90 -0.46
CA GLY A 26 -4.54 3.53 -1.57
C GLY A 26 -5.48 4.43 -2.38
N LEU A 27 -5.11 5.70 -2.51
CA LEU A 27 -5.75 6.67 -3.40
C LEU A 27 -4.67 7.48 -4.12
N PHE A 28 -4.87 7.68 -5.43
CA PHE A 28 -4.00 8.54 -6.23
C PHE A 28 -4.81 9.22 -7.33
N VAL A 29 -4.64 10.52 -7.49
CA VAL A 29 -5.31 11.31 -8.53
C VAL A 29 -4.27 11.75 -9.57
N THR A 30 -4.60 11.56 -10.84
CA THR A 30 -3.84 12.09 -11.98
C THR A 30 -4.80 12.76 -12.95
N THR A 31 -4.30 13.37 -14.01
CA THR A 31 -5.14 14.02 -15.03
C THR A 31 -6.13 13.04 -15.62
N GLY A 32 -7.42 13.26 -15.37
CA GLY A 32 -8.54 12.47 -15.90
C GLY A 32 -8.80 11.12 -15.22
N TYR A 33 -8.04 10.77 -14.15
CA TYR A 33 -8.22 9.49 -13.47
C TYR A 33 -8.02 9.57 -11.96
N LEU A 34 -8.84 8.82 -11.23
CA LEU A 34 -8.66 8.46 -9.82
C LEU A 34 -8.32 6.97 -9.74
N TYR A 35 -7.22 6.64 -9.10
CA TYR A 35 -6.86 5.27 -8.73
C TYR A 35 -7.22 5.01 -7.28
N ALA A 36 -7.74 3.83 -7.00
CA ALA A 36 -8.06 3.39 -5.65
C ALA A 36 -7.71 1.91 -5.49
N SER A 37 -7.26 1.51 -4.32
CA SER A 37 -7.00 0.10 -4.01
C SER A 37 -7.99 -0.45 -3.00
N SER A 38 -8.31 -1.73 -3.15
CA SER A 38 -8.79 -2.61 -2.07
C SER A 38 -7.62 -3.44 -1.53
N ASP A 39 -7.93 -4.42 -0.67
CA ASP A 39 -6.93 -5.37 -0.18
C ASP A 39 -6.45 -6.35 -1.27
N GLU A 40 -7.18 -6.49 -2.37
CA GLU A 40 -6.92 -7.49 -3.41
C GLU A 40 -6.86 -6.93 -4.84
N GLU A 41 -7.26 -5.65 -5.05
CA GLU A 41 -7.41 -5.08 -6.39
C GLU A 41 -6.98 -3.61 -6.42
N VAL A 42 -6.59 -3.14 -7.60
CA VAL A 42 -6.44 -1.72 -7.91
C VAL A 42 -7.43 -1.35 -9.00
N PHE A 43 -8.19 -0.32 -8.75
CA PHE A 43 -9.21 0.23 -9.64
C PHE A 43 -8.80 1.57 -10.21
N ARG A 44 -9.26 1.88 -11.43
CA ARG A 44 -9.15 3.19 -12.07
C ARG A 44 -10.54 3.71 -12.42
N TYR A 45 -10.84 4.90 -11.94
CA TYR A 45 -12.07 5.65 -12.23
C TYR A 45 -11.75 6.80 -13.18
N LYS A 46 -12.65 7.07 -14.13
CA LYS A 46 -12.54 8.23 -15.01
C LYS A 46 -13.08 9.48 -14.34
N LEU A 47 -12.37 10.59 -14.54
CA LEU A 47 -12.78 11.92 -14.11
C LEU A 47 -13.24 12.75 -15.30
N ASP A 48 -14.23 13.59 -15.11
CA ASP A 48 -14.62 14.62 -16.08
C ASP A 48 -13.76 15.91 -15.94
N ASP A 49 -14.06 16.92 -16.73
CA ASP A 49 -13.34 18.22 -16.72
C ASP A 49 -13.50 19.00 -15.40
N LYS A 50 -14.35 18.53 -14.49
CA LYS A 50 -14.57 19.08 -13.15
C LYS A 50 -14.07 18.15 -12.05
N ASP A 51 -13.22 17.20 -12.40
CA ASP A 51 -12.68 16.17 -11.50
C ASP A 51 -13.77 15.32 -10.81
N GLN A 52 -14.94 15.13 -11.45
CA GLN A 52 -16.01 14.27 -10.94
C GLN A 52 -15.87 12.87 -11.51
N VAL A 53 -16.05 11.85 -10.68
CA VAL A 53 -16.02 10.46 -11.11
C VAL A 53 -17.29 10.13 -11.94
N ILE A 54 -17.10 9.72 -13.20
CA ILE A 54 -18.20 9.46 -14.16
C ILE A 54 -18.55 7.99 -14.30
N ASN A 55 -17.72 7.05 -13.85
CA ASN A 55 -17.95 5.59 -13.94
C ASN A 55 -17.94 4.91 -12.56
N GLN A 56 -18.64 5.47 -11.58
CA GLN A 56 -18.62 5.04 -10.18
C GLN A 56 -18.95 3.55 -9.98
N ASN A 57 -19.85 2.99 -10.81
CA ASN A 57 -20.31 1.61 -10.70
C ASN A 57 -19.50 0.61 -11.56
N GLU A 58 -18.71 1.12 -12.50
CA GLU A 58 -17.97 0.30 -13.47
C GLU A 58 -16.51 0.80 -13.61
N PRO A 59 -15.71 0.77 -12.54
CA PRO A 59 -14.30 1.11 -12.64
C PRO A 59 -13.54 0.09 -13.49
N GLU A 60 -12.47 0.55 -14.12
CA GLU A 60 -11.52 -0.36 -14.75
C GLU A 60 -10.69 -1.06 -13.68
N LYS A 61 -10.57 -2.39 -13.75
CA LYS A 61 -9.64 -3.14 -12.89
C LYS A 61 -8.25 -3.09 -13.51
N ILE A 62 -7.32 -2.45 -12.84
CA ILE A 62 -5.93 -2.33 -13.29
C ILE A 62 -5.13 -3.54 -12.84
N VAL A 63 -5.24 -3.91 -11.56
CA VAL A 63 -4.60 -5.11 -11.02
C VAL A 63 -5.60 -5.90 -10.19
N THR A 64 -5.54 -7.23 -10.28
CA THR A 64 -6.38 -8.16 -9.52
C THR A 64 -5.55 -9.26 -8.88
N GLY A 65 -6.10 -9.93 -7.86
CA GLY A 65 -5.46 -11.06 -7.20
C GLY A 65 -4.23 -10.69 -6.39
N LEU A 66 -4.15 -9.45 -5.88
CA LEU A 66 -3.13 -9.05 -4.93
C LEU A 66 -3.26 -9.89 -3.66
N LEU A 67 -2.12 -10.20 -3.03
CA LEU A 67 -2.11 -11.08 -1.85
C LEU A 67 -2.85 -10.46 -0.67
N ARG A 68 -3.75 -11.27 -0.10
CA ARG A 68 -4.47 -11.03 1.15
C ARG A 68 -4.30 -12.24 2.07
N ARG A 69 -3.58 -12.09 3.18
CA ARG A 69 -3.22 -13.21 4.06
C ARG A 69 -3.32 -12.88 5.55
N GLY A 70 -4.24 -11.98 5.92
CA GLY A 70 -4.61 -11.70 7.31
C GLY A 70 -3.78 -10.63 8.01
N GLU A 71 -2.58 -10.29 7.53
CA GLU A 71 -1.78 -9.17 8.05
C GLU A 71 -1.33 -8.22 6.94
N HIS A 72 -1.24 -6.92 7.25
CA HIS A 72 -0.74 -5.88 6.36
C HIS A 72 -1.41 -5.87 4.97
N GLU A 73 -2.72 -6.04 4.97
CA GLU A 73 -3.52 -6.21 3.74
C GLU A 73 -3.67 -4.92 2.94
N ALA A 74 -3.54 -3.76 3.60
CA ALA A 74 -3.68 -2.46 2.95
C ALA A 74 -2.67 -2.27 1.80
N LYS A 75 -3.18 -1.79 0.66
CA LYS A 75 -2.40 -1.57 -0.56
C LYS A 75 -2.21 -0.08 -0.80
N ALA A 76 -1.21 0.53 -0.15
CA ALA A 76 -0.78 1.88 -0.51
C ALA A 76 -0.29 1.89 -1.96
N ILE A 77 -0.59 2.94 -2.72
CA ILE A 77 -0.25 3.08 -4.14
C ILE A 77 0.41 4.43 -4.42
N ALA A 78 1.30 4.46 -5.40
CA ALA A 78 1.82 5.68 -6.01
C ALA A 78 2.01 5.47 -7.52
N LEU A 79 2.00 6.55 -8.29
CA LEU A 79 2.26 6.53 -9.72
C LEU A 79 3.47 7.42 -10.04
N ASP A 80 4.26 6.99 -11.04
CA ASP A 80 5.30 7.81 -11.66
C ASP A 80 4.79 8.52 -12.92
N ASN A 81 5.71 9.19 -13.63
CA ASN A 81 5.41 9.89 -14.89
C ASN A 81 5.43 8.96 -16.12
N ASP A 82 5.90 7.72 -15.97
CA ASP A 82 6.06 6.73 -17.04
C ASP A 82 4.92 5.72 -17.07
N ASN A 83 3.77 6.09 -16.47
CA ASN A 83 2.58 5.25 -16.34
C ASN A 83 2.84 3.94 -15.59
N ASN A 84 3.74 3.93 -14.63
CA ASN A 84 3.84 2.82 -13.69
C ASN A 84 3.06 3.13 -12.41
N ILE A 85 2.48 2.09 -11.84
CA ILE A 85 1.86 2.12 -10.52
C ILE A 85 2.61 1.18 -9.58
N TYR A 86 2.98 1.71 -8.43
CA TYR A 86 3.67 1.02 -7.36
C TYR A 86 2.67 0.65 -6.28
N VAL A 87 2.67 -0.61 -5.86
CA VAL A 87 1.70 -1.16 -4.92
C VAL A 87 2.43 -1.83 -3.76
N ASN A 88 2.12 -1.44 -2.53
CA ASN A 88 2.60 -2.15 -1.34
C ASN A 88 1.96 -3.54 -1.25
N ILE A 89 2.78 -4.57 -1.12
CA ILE A 89 2.38 -5.92 -0.74
C ILE A 89 3.03 -6.23 0.61
N GLY A 90 2.33 -5.92 1.69
CA GLY A 90 2.85 -6.08 3.04
C GLY A 90 3.17 -7.53 3.39
N ALA A 91 4.19 -7.75 4.23
CA ALA A 91 4.52 -9.07 4.73
C ALA A 91 3.36 -9.60 5.59
N TYR A 92 2.97 -10.84 5.40
CA TYR A 92 1.90 -11.48 6.17
C TYR A 92 2.40 -12.10 7.48
N SER A 93 3.35 -11.43 8.12
CA SER A 93 3.79 -11.69 9.49
C SER A 93 4.42 -10.44 10.10
N ASN A 94 4.44 -10.38 11.42
CA ASN A 94 5.09 -9.29 12.15
C ASN A 94 6.62 -9.26 11.95
N SER A 95 7.29 -10.41 12.12
CA SER A 95 8.74 -10.51 12.18
C SER A 95 9.32 -11.79 11.56
N CYS A 96 8.61 -12.37 10.59
CA CYS A 96 9.03 -13.58 9.88
C CYS A 96 9.31 -14.79 10.80
N GLN A 97 8.51 -14.95 11.84
CA GLN A 97 8.58 -16.12 12.72
C GLN A 97 7.95 -17.35 12.06
N GLU A 98 8.41 -18.56 12.42
CA GLU A 98 7.78 -19.83 12.03
C GLU A 98 6.32 -19.91 12.47
N LYS A 99 6.04 -19.42 13.70
CA LYS A 99 4.70 -19.22 14.23
C LYS A 99 4.55 -17.73 14.54
N ASP A 100 3.84 -17.03 13.68
CA ASP A 100 3.73 -15.58 13.79
C ASP A 100 3.12 -15.16 15.13
N ARG A 101 3.67 -14.09 15.71
CA ARG A 101 3.27 -13.51 17.00
C ARG A 101 3.22 -14.49 18.16
N GLN A 102 4.00 -15.56 18.14
CA GLN A 102 4.15 -16.48 19.28
C GLN A 102 5.46 -16.24 20.03
N PRO A 103 5.40 -16.00 21.37
CA PRO A 103 6.59 -15.82 22.18
C PRO A 103 7.58 -16.98 22.02
N GLY A 104 8.86 -16.64 21.80
CA GLY A 104 9.94 -17.60 21.63
C GLY A 104 9.95 -18.39 20.33
N SER A 105 9.00 -18.17 19.41
CA SER A 105 9.06 -18.78 18.08
C SER A 105 10.25 -18.25 17.30
N MET A 106 11.01 -19.14 16.69
CA MET A 106 12.20 -18.80 15.90
C MET A 106 11.85 -18.09 14.61
N GLY A 107 12.78 -17.27 14.12
CA GLY A 107 12.68 -16.68 12.79
C GLY A 107 12.92 -17.71 11.70
N MET A 108 12.18 -17.63 10.60
CA MET A 108 12.41 -18.46 9.41
C MET A 108 13.72 -18.03 8.72
N LYS A 109 14.57 -19.00 8.41
CA LYS A 109 15.83 -18.73 7.70
C LYS A 109 15.54 -18.18 6.31
N GLY A 110 16.13 -17.02 5.99
CA GLY A 110 15.97 -16.36 4.70
C GLY A 110 14.61 -15.71 4.48
N CYS A 111 13.70 -15.78 5.45
CA CYS A 111 12.36 -15.23 5.38
C CYS A 111 11.63 -15.50 4.05
N PRO A 112 11.10 -16.71 3.80
CA PRO A 112 10.42 -17.07 2.54
C PRO A 112 9.21 -16.18 2.19
N ILE A 113 8.68 -15.44 3.16
CA ILE A 113 7.62 -14.45 2.93
C ILE A 113 8.04 -13.43 1.86
N LEU A 114 9.33 -13.06 1.83
CA LEU A 114 9.87 -12.09 0.89
C LEU A 114 9.87 -12.58 -0.57
N ASP A 115 9.62 -13.84 -0.83
CA ASP A 115 9.47 -14.35 -2.20
C ASP A 115 8.19 -13.80 -2.87
N SER A 116 7.16 -13.48 -2.07
CA SER A 116 5.86 -13.05 -2.60
C SER A 116 5.27 -11.81 -1.90
N ALA A 117 5.85 -11.33 -0.81
CA ALA A 117 5.31 -10.21 -0.03
C ALA A 117 6.46 -9.43 0.64
N GLY A 118 6.11 -8.44 1.45
CA GLY A 118 7.13 -7.64 2.14
C GLY A 118 7.93 -6.76 1.19
N GLY A 119 7.24 -6.01 0.33
CA GLY A 119 7.87 -5.14 -0.65
C GLY A 119 6.90 -4.32 -1.49
N ILE A 120 7.43 -3.77 -2.56
CA ILE A 120 6.68 -2.98 -3.54
C ILE A 120 6.71 -3.70 -4.89
N TRP A 121 5.55 -3.82 -5.51
CA TRP A 121 5.38 -4.33 -6.87
C TRP A 121 5.01 -3.21 -7.82
N GLN A 122 5.60 -3.24 -9.00
CA GLN A 122 5.35 -2.29 -10.09
C GLN A 122 4.47 -2.94 -11.16
N PHE A 123 3.46 -2.21 -11.62
CA PHE A 123 2.57 -2.58 -12.72
C PHE A 123 2.44 -1.41 -13.69
N LYS A 124 1.78 -1.62 -14.84
CA LYS A 124 1.40 -0.53 -15.73
C LYS A 124 0.07 0.09 -15.30
N ALA A 125 0.06 1.41 -15.08
CA ALA A 125 -1.13 2.12 -14.61
C ALA A 125 -2.23 2.21 -15.66
N ASP A 126 -1.89 2.19 -16.93
CA ASP A 126 -2.80 2.33 -18.08
C ASP A 126 -3.22 0.99 -18.71
N LYS A 127 -2.69 -0.14 -18.24
CA LYS A 127 -3.02 -1.49 -18.73
C LYS A 127 -4.02 -2.18 -17.81
N PRO A 128 -5.30 -2.30 -18.18
CA PRO A 128 -6.29 -3.01 -17.37
C PRO A 128 -6.08 -4.53 -17.38
N ASN A 129 -6.69 -5.20 -16.39
CA ASN A 129 -6.74 -6.66 -16.24
C ASN A 129 -5.39 -7.35 -16.03
N GLN A 130 -4.43 -6.65 -15.43
CA GLN A 130 -3.23 -7.28 -14.92
C GLN A 130 -3.56 -8.12 -13.68
N THR A 131 -2.83 -9.19 -13.48
CA THR A 131 -2.88 -10.01 -12.26
C THR A 131 -1.65 -9.71 -11.38
N TYR A 132 -1.66 -10.17 -10.13
CA TYR A 132 -0.49 -10.07 -9.26
C TYR A 132 0.78 -10.64 -9.92
N GLY A 133 0.66 -11.72 -10.70
CA GLY A 133 1.78 -12.36 -11.40
C GLY A 133 2.36 -11.56 -12.56
N ASP A 134 1.67 -10.51 -13.03
CA ASP A 134 2.16 -9.61 -14.10
C ASP A 134 3.04 -8.47 -13.54
N GLY A 135 3.15 -8.35 -12.22
CA GLY A 135 3.92 -7.29 -11.57
C GLY A 135 5.38 -7.63 -11.41
N ASP A 136 6.23 -6.64 -11.62
CA ASP A 136 7.66 -6.73 -11.32
C ASP A 136 7.91 -6.34 -9.85
N ARG A 137 8.73 -7.14 -9.15
CA ARG A 137 9.12 -6.82 -7.77
C ARG A 137 10.15 -5.68 -7.77
N TYR A 138 9.68 -4.47 -7.51
CA TYR A 138 10.49 -3.25 -7.52
C TYR A 138 11.39 -3.13 -6.28
N ALA A 139 10.85 -3.45 -5.10
CA ALA A 139 11.61 -3.45 -3.85
C ALA A 139 11.18 -4.61 -2.94
N THR A 140 12.10 -5.09 -2.10
CA THR A 140 11.86 -6.18 -1.14
C THR A 140 12.53 -5.90 0.20
N GLY A 141 12.15 -6.65 1.25
CA GLY A 141 12.69 -6.48 2.60
C GLY A 141 11.92 -5.44 3.43
N LEU A 142 10.77 -4.98 2.93
CA LEU A 142 9.89 -4.03 3.60
C LEU A 142 8.77 -4.79 4.32
N ARG A 143 8.59 -4.55 5.63
CA ARG A 143 7.53 -5.24 6.38
C ARG A 143 6.14 -4.80 5.93
N ASN A 144 5.85 -3.50 5.99
CA ASN A 144 4.60 -2.93 5.55
C ASN A 144 4.76 -1.43 5.25
N VAL A 145 4.51 -1.03 4.04
CA VAL A 145 4.60 0.38 3.63
C VAL A 145 3.21 0.99 3.66
N VAL A 146 3.02 2.01 4.49
CA VAL A 146 1.74 2.71 4.62
C VAL A 146 1.74 4.08 3.94
N GLY A 147 2.90 4.70 3.79
CA GLY A 147 3.08 5.93 3.02
C GLY A 147 3.93 5.65 1.78
N LEU A 148 3.45 6.05 0.62
CA LEU A 148 4.08 5.80 -0.67
C LEU A 148 3.88 7.01 -1.57
N THR A 149 4.95 7.55 -2.14
CA THR A 149 4.86 8.65 -3.09
C THR A 149 6.04 8.65 -4.06
N TRP A 150 5.79 9.01 -5.31
CA TRP A 150 6.82 9.22 -6.30
C TRP A 150 7.31 10.67 -6.25
N ASN A 151 8.60 10.87 -6.12
CA ASN A 151 9.23 12.19 -6.23
C ASN A 151 9.78 12.38 -7.65
N GLN A 152 9.12 13.23 -8.41
CA GLN A 152 9.49 13.51 -9.82
C GLN A 152 10.86 14.15 -9.96
N LYS A 153 11.27 14.96 -8.99
CA LYS A 153 12.55 15.68 -9.04
C LYS A 153 13.74 14.73 -8.89
N ASP A 154 13.62 13.78 -7.97
CA ASP A 154 14.68 12.84 -7.66
C ASP A 154 14.56 11.54 -8.47
N ASN A 155 13.45 11.40 -9.21
CA ASN A 155 13.07 10.20 -9.97
C ASN A 155 13.16 8.94 -9.11
N ALA A 156 12.57 9.01 -7.91
CA ALA A 156 12.66 7.99 -6.90
C ALA A 156 11.34 7.79 -6.15
N LEU A 157 11.13 6.58 -5.66
CA LEU A 157 10.00 6.23 -4.81
C LEU A 157 10.36 6.47 -3.34
N PHE A 158 9.59 7.32 -2.67
CA PHE A 158 9.70 7.51 -1.23
C PHE A 158 8.68 6.66 -0.50
N VAL A 159 9.12 5.94 0.53
CA VAL A 159 8.27 5.03 1.28
C VAL A 159 8.45 5.20 2.78
N MET A 160 7.34 5.10 3.52
CA MET A 160 7.32 5.05 4.98
C MET A 160 6.89 3.65 5.41
N GLN A 161 7.80 2.95 6.08
CA GLN A 161 7.58 1.58 6.55
C GLN A 161 7.20 1.57 8.04
N HIS A 162 6.20 0.75 8.39
CA HIS A 162 5.99 0.33 9.77
C HIS A 162 6.99 -0.76 10.17
N GLY A 163 7.70 -0.54 11.26
CA GLY A 163 8.61 -1.48 11.89
C GLY A 163 7.87 -2.66 12.55
N ARG A 164 8.65 -3.59 13.12
CA ARG A 164 8.11 -4.73 13.88
C ARG A 164 7.60 -4.25 15.23
N ASP A 165 6.48 -4.78 15.66
CA ASP A 165 5.85 -4.47 16.93
C ASP A 165 5.92 -5.65 17.94
N GLN A 166 5.57 -5.41 19.20
CA GLN A 166 5.49 -6.41 20.29
C GLN A 166 6.77 -7.20 20.53
N LEU A 167 7.95 -6.63 20.27
CA LEU A 167 9.21 -7.37 20.37
C LEU A 167 9.52 -7.79 21.82
N HIS A 168 9.12 -7.02 22.82
CA HIS A 168 9.31 -7.35 24.24
C HIS A 168 8.46 -8.54 24.68
N ASP A 169 7.25 -8.72 24.10
CA ASP A 169 6.42 -9.89 24.37
C ASP A 169 6.91 -11.13 23.63
N LEU A 170 7.36 -10.94 22.39
CA LEU A 170 7.72 -12.03 21.50
C LEU A 170 9.13 -12.55 21.76
N PHE A 171 10.06 -11.66 22.16
CA PHE A 171 11.46 -11.97 22.36
C PHE A 171 12.00 -11.27 23.62
N PRO A 172 11.45 -11.56 24.83
CA PRO A 172 11.81 -10.86 26.08
C PRO A 172 13.26 -11.04 26.47
N GLN A 173 13.96 -12.07 25.96
CA GLN A 173 15.38 -12.28 26.18
C GLN A 173 16.27 -11.27 25.44
N TYR A 174 15.74 -10.55 24.44
CA TYR A 174 16.49 -9.58 23.63
C TYR A 174 15.96 -8.16 23.73
N TYR A 175 14.67 -7.99 24.08
CA TYR A 175 14.00 -6.70 24.09
C TYR A 175 13.23 -6.50 25.39
N ASP A 176 13.48 -5.39 26.08
CA ASP A 176 12.59 -4.83 27.09
C ASP A 176 11.57 -3.88 26.43
N GLU A 177 10.61 -3.35 27.20
CA GLU A 177 9.59 -2.42 26.70
C GLU A 177 10.21 -1.18 26.05
N LYS A 178 11.28 -0.64 26.62
CA LYS A 178 11.98 0.54 26.10
C LYS A 178 12.66 0.24 24.76
N ALA A 179 13.36 -0.87 24.65
CA ALA A 179 13.99 -1.30 23.40
C ALA A 179 12.94 -1.59 22.34
N SER A 180 11.81 -2.21 22.70
CA SER A 180 10.70 -2.50 21.80
C SER A 180 10.00 -1.22 21.29
N ALA A 181 9.99 -0.16 22.09
CA ALA A 181 9.42 1.12 21.68
C ALA A 181 10.33 1.93 20.72
N ILE A 182 11.63 1.67 20.76
CA ILE A 182 12.63 2.41 19.97
C ILE A 182 13.06 1.60 18.72
N LEU A 183 13.13 0.28 18.81
CA LEU A 183 13.70 -0.62 17.80
C LEU A 183 12.72 -1.76 17.44
N PRO A 184 12.56 -2.01 16.15
CA PRO A 184 12.99 -1.22 15.00
C PRO A 184 12.08 -0.02 14.82
N ALA A 185 12.67 1.16 14.66
CA ALA A 185 11.93 2.39 14.38
C ALA A 185 11.17 2.30 13.04
N GLU A 186 10.13 3.12 12.90
CA GLU A 186 9.53 3.44 11.61
C GLU A 186 10.61 4.03 10.70
N CYS A 187 10.69 3.54 9.47
CA CYS A 187 11.76 3.92 8.54
C CYS A 187 11.21 4.64 7.31
N PHE A 188 11.91 5.70 6.94
CA PHE A 188 11.69 6.41 5.69
C PHE A 188 12.82 6.07 4.73
N TYR A 189 12.47 5.62 3.52
CA TYR A 189 13.43 5.23 2.50
C TYR A 189 13.18 5.96 1.20
N GLU A 190 14.26 6.22 0.49
CA GLU A 190 14.30 6.56 -0.92
C GLU A 190 14.74 5.32 -1.70
N ILE A 191 14.00 4.95 -2.75
CA ILE A 191 14.20 3.75 -3.55
C ILE A 191 14.33 4.13 -5.03
N HIS A 192 15.42 3.68 -5.65
CA HIS A 192 15.73 3.90 -7.07
C HIS A 192 15.61 2.65 -7.90
#